data_1001947d761d63a8419607e05511e3db
#
_entry.id   1001947d761d63a8419607e05511e3db
#
_cell.length_a   1.000
_cell.length_b   1.000
_cell.length_c   1.000
_cell.angle_alpha   90.00
_cell.angle_beta   90.00
_cell.angle_gamma   90.00
#
_symmetry.space_group_name_H-M   'P 1'
#
loop_
_entity.id
_entity.type
_entity.pdbx_description
1 polymer ?
#
loop_
_entity_poly.entity_id
_entity_poly.type
_entity_poly.pdbx_seq_one_letter_code
_entity_poly.pdbx_strand_id
1 'polypeptide(L)'
;MFIPGNLVATTASQENGVITLGGSTAPINVLGNMTAKEGLVNIDAGLISFTGKVDVSGEDSGNANFASIGNIYLDGSIDASSTVAQGGNITLSSSNKIIQTSNSTLDASGTEGGDINISAKNFETSGNIIAAGLNGVGGRLDIEASSKATLYTSNLDASGTSRGGLVRIGGAFQGSNDLTRTTAQEEIFINRWGILPSMKNAQFVFINKGAIIDVASSNGDAGTAIIWSDQETTMLGKILATGTIGGSVEISSKDTLRHIGLNDISISAGGHLLLDPKNITIGDVGTSKNWTYQSIIDSSANSAVDLTSFNMANDDQFGMSGVRLSGDGTKLGVLSRLDDGYNDSSNNYPALYLFQFSDTNFSNPTLRGIIGKGYDALSGTHPGSLDFEFPSNDPYPVQFDLDYDGDRLVLGAPIQNAPGKAGSVYTIKFDDTNFTNPTIVGHISETPNAAYSQNLQLLDLFNQGFGGGIALNSDGSRMAVAVLEGIHLISFSDTNFTSPT
;
A
#
# COMPACT_ATOMS: atom_id res chain seq x y z
N MET A 1 30.89 -8.07 -6.34
CA MET A 1 31.84 -7.10 -6.94
C MET A 1 31.43 -5.71 -6.52
N PHE A 2 32.39 -4.86 -6.14
CA PHE A 2 32.17 -3.48 -5.69
C PHE A 2 32.92 -2.54 -6.64
N ILE A 3 32.21 -1.58 -7.26
CA ILE A 3 32.77 -0.67 -8.25
C ILE A 3 32.52 0.77 -7.76
N PRO A 4 33.51 1.39 -7.07
CA PRO A 4 33.37 2.74 -6.55
C PRO A 4 33.80 3.83 -7.56
N GLY A 5 34.45 3.45 -8.66
CA GLY A 5 34.97 4.34 -9.68
C GLY A 5 34.09 4.41 -10.94
N ASN A 6 34.55 5.13 -11.96
CA ASN A 6 33.90 5.25 -13.23
C ASN A 6 34.46 4.20 -14.23
N LEU A 7 33.58 3.55 -14.97
CA LEU A 7 33.92 2.73 -16.12
C LEU A 7 33.51 3.47 -17.38
N VAL A 8 34.43 3.62 -18.32
CA VAL A 8 34.20 4.30 -19.58
C VAL A 8 34.64 3.38 -20.73
N ALA A 9 33.73 3.09 -21.63
CA ALA A 9 34.05 2.49 -22.91
C ALA A 9 33.84 3.56 -23.99
N THR A 10 34.91 3.94 -24.64
CA THR A 10 34.89 4.92 -25.74
C THR A 10 35.03 4.20 -27.08
N THR A 11 34.33 4.68 -28.10
CA THR A 11 34.52 4.20 -29.45
C THR A 11 35.87 4.67 -30.00
N ALA A 12 36.73 3.73 -30.37
CA ALA A 12 37.82 4.02 -31.28
C ALA A 12 37.28 3.72 -32.69
N SER A 13 36.94 4.73 -33.46
CA SER A 13 36.50 4.61 -34.87
C SER A 13 35.32 3.64 -35.14
N GLN A 14 34.11 4.11 -35.06
CA GLN A 14 32.86 3.49 -35.56
C GLN A 14 32.37 2.18 -34.91
N GLU A 15 32.97 1.71 -33.85
CA GLU A 15 32.42 0.58 -33.08
C GLU A 15 31.94 1.08 -31.70
N ASN A 16 30.69 0.79 -31.40
CA ASN A 16 30.05 1.16 -30.11
C ASN A 16 30.75 0.47 -28.94
N GLY A 17 31.01 1.21 -27.87
CA GLY A 17 31.62 0.67 -26.65
C GLY A 17 30.71 -0.33 -25.96
N VAL A 18 31.30 -1.37 -25.36
CA VAL A 18 30.56 -2.37 -24.56
C VAL A 18 31.16 -2.48 -23.17
N ILE A 19 30.31 -2.35 -22.15
CA ILE A 19 30.65 -2.65 -20.75
C ILE A 19 29.83 -3.87 -20.31
N THR A 20 30.52 -4.93 -19.90
CA THR A 20 29.84 -6.12 -19.35
C THR A 20 30.35 -6.41 -17.95
N LEU A 21 29.45 -6.46 -17.00
CA LEU A 21 29.71 -6.86 -15.62
C LEU A 21 28.88 -8.11 -15.34
N GLY A 22 29.52 -9.18 -14.91
CA GLY A 22 28.75 -10.34 -14.51
C GLY A 22 29.37 -11.69 -14.84
N GLY A 23 28.51 -12.71 -15.09
CA GLY A 23 28.90 -14.10 -15.29
C GLY A 23 28.95 -14.93 -14.01
N SER A 24 28.36 -14.43 -12.91
CA SER A 24 28.35 -15.09 -11.59
C SER A 24 27.03 -14.90 -10.88
N THR A 25 26.69 -15.80 -9.96
CA THR A 25 25.57 -15.67 -9.03
C THR A 25 25.86 -14.73 -7.86
N ALA A 26 27.07 -14.15 -7.79
CA ALA A 26 27.47 -13.22 -6.75
C ALA A 26 26.75 -11.84 -6.90
N PRO A 27 26.60 -11.09 -5.81
CA PRO A 27 26.06 -9.75 -5.89
C PRO A 27 27.05 -8.78 -6.56
N ILE A 28 26.48 -7.83 -7.32
CA ILE A 28 27.20 -6.68 -7.88
C ILE A 28 26.66 -5.41 -7.24
N ASN A 29 27.55 -4.59 -6.71
CA ASN A 29 27.23 -3.27 -6.18
C ASN A 29 27.99 -2.21 -7.00
N VAL A 30 27.23 -1.35 -7.67
CA VAL A 30 27.76 -0.28 -8.54
C VAL A 30 27.45 1.05 -7.92
N LEU A 31 28.48 1.76 -7.47
CA LEU A 31 28.39 3.11 -6.92
C LEU A 31 28.92 4.18 -7.90
N GLY A 32 29.69 3.76 -8.89
CA GLY A 32 30.31 4.63 -9.90
C GLY A 32 29.50 4.71 -11.19
N ASN A 33 30.00 5.50 -12.13
CA ASN A 33 29.38 5.69 -13.41
C ASN A 33 29.94 4.74 -14.47
N MET A 34 29.10 4.34 -15.40
CA MET A 34 29.46 3.57 -16.58
C MET A 34 29.02 4.34 -17.82
N THR A 35 29.96 4.65 -18.69
CA THR A 35 29.69 5.40 -19.93
C THR A 35 30.10 4.55 -21.13
N ALA A 36 29.13 4.23 -21.96
CA ALA A 36 29.30 3.53 -23.24
C ALA A 36 28.38 4.21 -24.26
N LYS A 37 28.73 5.42 -24.65
CA LYS A 37 27.92 6.25 -25.57
C LYS A 37 27.56 5.47 -26.83
N GLU A 38 26.27 5.45 -27.19
CA GLU A 38 25.74 4.73 -28.36
C GLU A 38 26.05 3.22 -28.35
N GLY A 39 26.47 2.71 -27.19
CA GLY A 39 26.97 1.35 -27.00
C GLY A 39 26.05 0.49 -26.16
N LEU A 40 26.67 -0.41 -25.40
CA LEU A 40 25.94 -1.42 -24.62
C LEU A 40 26.49 -1.52 -23.21
N VAL A 41 25.61 -1.48 -22.23
CA VAL A 41 25.94 -1.84 -20.84
C VAL A 41 25.13 -3.06 -20.44
N ASN A 42 25.82 -4.16 -20.10
CA ASN A 42 25.21 -5.38 -19.58
C ASN A 42 25.66 -5.62 -18.14
N ILE A 43 24.72 -5.87 -17.23
CA ILE A 43 24.97 -6.34 -15.86
C ILE A 43 24.17 -7.62 -15.62
N ASP A 44 24.87 -8.71 -15.28
CA ASP A 44 24.24 -10.01 -14.94
C ASP A 44 24.80 -10.50 -13.59
N ALA A 45 23.95 -10.65 -12.59
CA ALA A 45 24.40 -10.96 -11.23
C ALA A 45 23.37 -11.72 -10.38
N GLY A 46 23.81 -12.24 -9.26
CA GLY A 46 22.91 -12.82 -8.24
C GLY A 46 22.01 -11.79 -7.57
N LEU A 47 22.52 -10.58 -7.40
CA LEU A 47 21.82 -9.39 -6.89
C LEU A 47 22.49 -8.14 -7.48
N ILE A 48 21.71 -7.14 -7.86
CA ILE A 48 22.23 -5.86 -8.34
C ILE A 48 21.79 -4.76 -7.37
N SER A 49 22.78 -4.01 -6.87
CA SER A 49 22.55 -2.74 -6.17
C SER A 49 23.24 -1.63 -6.96
N PHE A 50 22.46 -0.69 -7.45
CA PHE A 50 22.91 0.33 -8.39
C PHE A 50 22.52 1.73 -7.92
N THR A 51 23.53 2.57 -7.62
CA THR A 51 23.36 3.97 -7.19
C THR A 51 24.10 4.94 -8.10
N GLY A 52 24.82 4.43 -9.11
CA GLY A 52 25.58 5.22 -10.06
C GLY A 52 24.77 5.77 -11.23
N LYS A 53 25.46 6.12 -12.30
CA LYS A 53 24.87 6.47 -13.60
C LYS A 53 25.36 5.52 -14.69
N VAL A 54 24.42 4.98 -15.49
CA VAL A 54 24.71 4.41 -16.80
C VAL A 54 24.39 5.45 -17.86
N ASP A 55 25.32 5.66 -18.79
CA ASP A 55 25.15 6.59 -19.90
C ASP A 55 25.52 5.89 -21.23
N VAL A 56 24.48 5.50 -21.95
CA VAL A 56 24.56 4.95 -23.30
C VAL A 56 23.88 5.87 -24.32
N SER A 57 23.60 7.12 -23.95
CA SER A 57 22.97 8.13 -24.81
C SER A 57 23.91 8.62 -25.91
N GLY A 58 23.37 9.27 -26.94
CA GLY A 58 24.15 9.83 -28.03
C GLY A 58 23.31 10.40 -29.16
N GLU A 59 23.93 10.54 -30.34
CA GLU A 59 23.20 10.83 -31.57
C GLU A 59 22.36 9.59 -31.98
N ASP A 60 23.00 8.43 -32.03
CA ASP A 60 22.35 7.12 -32.03
C ASP A 60 22.34 6.61 -30.59
N SER A 61 21.22 6.15 -30.10
CA SER A 61 21.11 5.69 -28.73
C SER A 61 21.63 4.26 -28.56
N GLY A 62 22.17 3.95 -27.36
CA GLY A 62 22.63 2.62 -26.98
C GLY A 62 21.61 1.84 -26.16
N ASN A 63 22.07 0.74 -25.58
CA ASN A 63 21.24 -0.18 -24.82
C ASN A 63 21.80 -0.44 -23.42
N ALA A 64 20.92 -0.64 -22.42
CA ALA A 64 21.29 -1.03 -21.08
C ALA A 64 20.45 -2.24 -20.64
N ASN A 65 21.14 -3.33 -20.25
CA ASN A 65 20.49 -4.57 -19.83
C ASN A 65 20.97 -4.98 -18.43
N PHE A 66 20.06 -5.05 -17.48
CA PHE A 66 20.33 -5.53 -16.14
C PHE A 66 19.53 -6.80 -15.88
N ALA A 67 20.22 -7.91 -15.60
CA ALA A 67 19.62 -9.20 -15.32
C ALA A 67 20.05 -9.69 -13.93
N SER A 68 19.10 -10.20 -13.13
CA SER A 68 19.40 -10.77 -11.82
C SER A 68 18.53 -11.97 -11.50
N ILE A 69 19.12 -13.02 -10.95
CA ILE A 69 18.38 -14.14 -10.38
C ILE A 69 17.78 -13.79 -9.00
N GLY A 70 18.28 -12.75 -8.32
CA GLY A 70 17.75 -12.18 -7.09
C GLY A 70 17.09 -10.84 -7.32
N ASN A 71 17.33 -9.88 -6.45
CA ASN A 71 16.75 -8.53 -6.53
C ASN A 71 17.60 -7.57 -7.37
N ILE A 72 16.92 -6.55 -7.91
CA ILE A 72 17.56 -5.35 -8.46
C ILE A 72 17.09 -4.15 -7.63
N TYR A 73 18.04 -3.41 -7.04
CA TYR A 73 17.81 -2.16 -6.33
C TYR A 73 18.39 -1.01 -7.14
N LEU A 74 17.53 -0.09 -7.56
CA LEU A 74 17.88 1.05 -8.39
C LEU A 74 17.64 2.35 -7.61
N ASP A 75 18.73 3.05 -7.29
CA ASP A 75 18.74 4.40 -6.73
C ASP A 75 19.51 5.37 -7.64
N GLY A 76 20.07 4.87 -8.73
CA GLY A 76 20.79 5.60 -9.77
C GLY A 76 20.01 5.75 -11.06
N SER A 77 20.62 6.35 -12.08
CA SER A 77 19.99 6.64 -13.37
C SER A 77 20.58 5.82 -14.52
N ILE A 78 19.71 5.46 -15.48
CA ILE A 78 20.08 4.85 -16.75
C ILE A 78 19.61 5.77 -17.87
N ASP A 79 20.52 6.26 -18.68
CA ASP A 79 20.30 7.21 -19.73
C ASP A 79 20.63 6.54 -21.09
N ALA A 80 19.62 6.19 -21.83
CA ALA A 80 19.67 5.66 -23.20
C ALA A 80 18.97 6.62 -24.18
N SER A 81 18.96 7.92 -23.88
CA SER A 81 18.29 8.93 -24.69
C SER A 81 19.06 9.21 -25.99
N SER A 82 18.35 9.72 -27.01
CA SER A 82 18.93 10.23 -28.24
C SER A 82 18.55 11.69 -28.46
N THR A 83 19.47 12.45 -29.04
CA THR A 83 19.24 13.85 -29.39
C THR A 83 18.67 14.01 -30.80
N VAL A 84 18.91 13.07 -31.71
CA VAL A 84 18.56 13.17 -33.14
C VAL A 84 17.85 11.95 -33.71
N ALA A 85 17.92 10.81 -33.03
CA ALA A 85 17.31 9.54 -33.44
C ALA A 85 16.26 9.03 -32.48
N GLN A 86 15.81 7.82 -32.63
CA GLN A 86 14.97 7.11 -31.66
C GLN A 86 15.77 6.86 -30.37
N GLY A 87 15.12 6.96 -29.21
CA GLY A 87 15.69 6.55 -27.94
C GLY A 87 16.05 5.07 -27.92
N GLY A 88 16.99 4.67 -27.05
CA GLY A 88 17.49 3.30 -26.96
C GLY A 88 16.60 2.34 -26.20
N ASN A 89 17.20 1.20 -25.82
CA ASN A 89 16.47 0.18 -25.08
C ASN A 89 17.04 0.04 -23.66
N ILE A 90 16.14 0.02 -22.67
CA ILE A 90 16.47 -0.33 -21.28
C ILE A 90 15.71 -1.60 -20.93
N THR A 91 16.45 -2.64 -20.55
CA THR A 91 15.86 -3.91 -20.13
C THR A 91 16.29 -4.24 -18.70
N LEU A 92 15.32 -4.40 -17.82
CA LEU A 92 15.51 -4.83 -16.44
C LEU A 92 14.80 -6.17 -16.24
N SER A 93 15.54 -7.20 -15.83
CA SER A 93 14.99 -8.53 -15.57
C SER A 93 15.42 -9.08 -14.23
N SER A 94 14.46 -9.51 -13.43
CA SER A 94 14.71 -10.12 -12.11
C SER A 94 13.82 -11.34 -11.89
N SER A 95 14.39 -12.43 -11.41
CA SER A 95 13.56 -13.59 -11.02
C SER A 95 12.78 -13.34 -9.73
N ASN A 96 13.07 -12.27 -8.98
CA ASN A 96 12.40 -11.96 -7.72
C ASN A 96 11.83 -10.53 -7.71
N LYS A 97 12.58 -9.53 -7.33
CA LYS A 97 12.04 -8.17 -7.11
C LYS A 97 12.91 -7.10 -7.74
N ILE A 98 12.27 -6.12 -8.37
CA ILE A 98 12.90 -4.87 -8.79
C ILE A 98 12.32 -3.74 -7.94
N ILE A 99 13.19 -2.94 -7.31
CA ILE A 99 12.82 -1.75 -6.56
C ILE A 99 13.54 -0.56 -7.19
N GLN A 100 12.76 0.41 -7.65
CA GLN A 100 13.24 1.69 -8.16
C GLN A 100 12.84 2.80 -7.18
N THR A 101 13.83 3.51 -6.64
CA THR A 101 13.58 4.61 -5.70
C THR A 101 13.19 5.90 -6.41
N SER A 102 12.79 6.91 -5.65
CA SER A 102 12.45 8.25 -6.18
C SER A 102 13.65 9.00 -6.78
N ASN A 103 14.89 8.60 -6.46
CA ASN A 103 16.10 9.19 -7.02
C ASN A 103 16.45 8.60 -8.39
N SER A 104 15.81 7.50 -8.76
CA SER A 104 16.14 6.75 -9.98
C SER A 104 15.35 7.25 -11.18
N THR A 105 16.04 7.35 -12.31
CA THR A 105 15.44 7.66 -13.62
C THR A 105 15.93 6.65 -14.65
N LEU A 106 15.00 6.09 -15.40
CA LEU A 106 15.23 5.33 -16.63
C LEU A 106 14.79 6.21 -17.79
N ASP A 107 15.70 6.58 -18.67
CA ASP A 107 15.42 7.51 -19.77
C ASP A 107 15.82 6.88 -21.11
N ALA A 108 14.84 6.63 -21.94
CA ALA A 108 14.96 6.20 -23.34
C ALA A 108 14.23 7.18 -24.27
N SER A 109 14.21 8.48 -23.93
CA SER A 109 13.62 9.51 -24.77
C SER A 109 14.45 9.74 -26.04
N GLY A 110 13.82 10.29 -27.09
CA GLY A 110 14.49 10.59 -28.34
C GLY A 110 13.63 11.44 -29.27
N THR A 111 14.05 11.64 -30.53
CA THR A 111 13.16 12.18 -31.55
C THR A 111 11.86 11.36 -31.61
N GLU A 112 11.99 10.05 -31.64
CA GLU A 112 10.97 9.07 -31.28
C GLU A 112 11.39 8.40 -29.97
N GLY A 113 10.45 8.08 -29.10
CA GLY A 113 10.75 7.37 -27.85
C GLY A 113 11.26 5.96 -28.09
N GLY A 114 12.15 5.47 -27.22
CA GLY A 114 12.68 4.12 -27.23
C GLY A 114 11.80 3.12 -26.48
N ASP A 115 12.39 2.00 -26.08
CA ASP A 115 11.71 0.91 -25.38
C ASP A 115 12.27 0.71 -23.97
N ILE A 116 11.40 0.65 -22.96
CA ILE A 116 11.77 0.25 -21.60
C ILE A 116 10.97 -1.00 -21.23
N ASN A 117 11.70 -2.09 -20.99
CA ASN A 117 11.13 -3.39 -20.67
C ASN A 117 11.54 -3.81 -19.25
N ILE A 118 10.59 -3.98 -18.36
CA ILE A 118 10.81 -4.39 -16.97
C ILE A 118 10.07 -5.71 -16.75
N SER A 119 10.80 -6.74 -16.31
CA SER A 119 10.24 -8.06 -16.01
C SER A 119 10.70 -8.55 -14.64
N ALA A 120 9.75 -8.83 -13.74
CA ALA A 120 10.04 -9.33 -12.39
C ALA A 120 8.92 -10.22 -11.84
N LYS A 121 9.15 -10.85 -10.69
CA LYS A 121 8.05 -11.39 -9.89
C LYS A 121 7.28 -10.24 -9.21
N ASN A 122 8.02 -9.29 -8.61
CA ASN A 122 7.45 -8.09 -7.99
C ASN A 122 8.19 -6.85 -8.51
N PHE A 123 7.45 -5.82 -8.84
CA PHE A 123 8.00 -4.52 -9.22
C PHE A 123 7.45 -3.41 -8.35
N GLU A 124 8.33 -2.57 -7.81
CA GLU A 124 7.96 -1.39 -7.04
C GLU A 124 8.74 -0.18 -7.53
N THR A 125 8.04 0.93 -7.79
CA THR A 125 8.67 2.16 -8.25
C THR A 125 8.10 3.40 -7.59
N SER A 126 9.00 4.35 -7.30
CA SER A 126 8.74 5.76 -7.00
C SER A 126 9.49 6.68 -7.95
N GLY A 127 10.25 6.14 -8.89
CA GLY A 127 11.12 6.86 -9.81
C GLY A 127 10.45 7.23 -11.15
N ASN A 128 11.25 7.80 -12.04
CA ASN A 128 10.82 8.18 -13.38
C ASN A 128 11.19 7.10 -14.40
N ILE A 129 10.27 6.82 -15.33
CA ILE A 129 10.47 5.89 -16.45
C ILE A 129 10.01 6.63 -17.70
N ILE A 130 10.95 7.02 -18.57
CA ILE A 130 10.71 8.00 -19.64
C ILE A 130 11.09 7.36 -20.98
N ALA A 131 10.16 7.32 -21.91
CA ALA A 131 10.36 6.98 -23.31
C ALA A 131 9.61 8.01 -24.20
N ALA A 132 9.83 9.29 -23.92
CA ALA A 132 9.12 10.37 -24.59
C ALA A 132 9.63 10.58 -26.04
N GLY A 133 8.70 10.84 -26.96
CA GLY A 133 8.99 11.24 -28.33
C GLY A 133 9.04 12.76 -28.47
N LEU A 134 10.22 13.36 -28.37
CA LEU A 134 10.41 14.81 -28.28
C LEU A 134 9.97 15.56 -29.55
N ASN A 135 10.09 14.91 -30.72
CA ASN A 135 9.67 15.46 -32.01
C ASN A 135 8.81 14.46 -32.81
N GLY A 136 8.55 13.28 -32.28
CA GLY A 136 7.87 12.18 -32.96
C GLY A 136 6.88 11.45 -32.08
N VAL A 137 6.84 10.13 -32.26
CA VAL A 137 5.97 9.21 -31.52
C VAL A 137 6.60 8.89 -30.17
N GLY A 138 5.81 8.84 -29.11
CA GLY A 138 6.23 8.30 -27.82
C GLY A 138 6.61 6.83 -27.91
N GLY A 139 7.49 6.37 -27.03
CA GLY A 139 8.02 5.02 -27.02
C GLY A 139 7.12 4.00 -26.33
N ARG A 140 7.72 2.87 -25.94
CA ARG A 140 7.01 1.78 -25.28
C ARG A 140 7.56 1.51 -23.88
N LEU A 141 6.67 1.45 -22.92
CA LEU A 141 6.94 1.06 -21.54
C LEU A 141 6.18 -0.23 -21.22
N ASP A 142 6.90 -1.35 -21.08
CA ASP A 142 6.33 -2.65 -20.71
C ASP A 142 6.78 -3.02 -19.29
N ILE A 143 5.83 -3.10 -18.35
CA ILE A 143 6.06 -3.48 -16.96
C ILE A 143 5.37 -4.80 -16.70
N GLU A 144 6.13 -5.89 -16.80
CA GLU A 144 5.71 -7.24 -16.45
C GLU A 144 6.07 -7.54 -14.99
N ALA A 145 5.07 -7.88 -14.17
CA ALA A 145 5.28 -8.29 -12.79
C ALA A 145 4.38 -9.48 -12.46
N SER A 146 4.91 -10.69 -12.52
CA SER A 146 4.09 -11.91 -12.44
C SER A 146 3.32 -12.10 -11.13
N SER A 147 3.68 -11.38 -10.05
CA SER A 147 2.93 -11.34 -8.79
C SER A 147 2.32 -9.96 -8.56
N LYS A 148 3.15 -8.91 -8.39
CA LYS A 148 2.63 -7.58 -8.05
C LYS A 148 3.42 -6.45 -8.70
N ALA A 149 2.72 -5.53 -9.36
CA ALA A 149 3.24 -4.23 -9.77
C ALA A 149 2.72 -3.13 -8.83
N THR A 150 3.63 -2.30 -8.28
CA THR A 150 3.28 -1.20 -7.38
C THR A 150 3.96 0.09 -7.84
N LEU A 151 3.16 1.10 -8.15
CA LEU A 151 3.59 2.44 -8.49
C LEU A 151 3.19 3.39 -7.36
N TYR A 152 4.17 4.03 -6.70
CA TYR A 152 3.91 4.95 -5.58
C TYR A 152 3.76 6.41 -6.02
N THR A 153 4.88 7.09 -6.29
CA THR A 153 4.93 8.50 -6.74
C THR A 153 5.68 8.60 -8.07
N SER A 154 5.55 7.59 -8.91
CA SER A 154 6.29 7.44 -10.15
C SER A 154 5.70 8.26 -11.30
N ASN A 155 6.55 8.64 -12.24
CA ASN A 155 6.14 9.21 -13.51
C ASN A 155 6.55 8.25 -14.64
N LEU A 156 5.55 7.70 -15.34
CA LEU A 156 5.73 6.88 -16.54
C LEU A 156 5.35 7.74 -17.75
N ASP A 157 6.34 8.17 -18.50
CA ASP A 157 6.17 9.09 -19.61
C ASP A 157 6.50 8.41 -20.95
N ALA A 158 5.48 8.11 -21.72
CA ALA A 158 5.55 7.71 -23.13
C ALA A 158 4.79 8.74 -24.00
N SER A 159 4.81 10.01 -23.62
CA SER A 159 4.21 11.06 -24.42
C SER A 159 4.94 11.29 -25.74
N GLY A 160 4.30 11.94 -26.69
CA GLY A 160 4.92 12.24 -27.97
C GLY A 160 4.44 13.55 -28.57
N THR A 161 5.22 14.11 -29.49
CA THR A 161 4.80 15.33 -30.21
C THR A 161 3.81 14.98 -31.32
N SER A 162 4.10 13.98 -32.14
CA SER A 162 3.25 13.60 -33.28
C SER A 162 2.22 12.52 -32.92
N ARG A 163 2.50 11.68 -31.93
CA ARG A 163 1.59 10.68 -31.36
C ARG A 163 2.11 10.21 -30.01
N GLY A 164 1.21 9.98 -29.07
CA GLY A 164 1.56 9.32 -27.80
C GLY A 164 1.98 7.86 -27.99
N GLY A 165 2.76 7.33 -27.05
CA GLY A 165 3.30 5.98 -27.07
C GLY A 165 2.41 4.93 -26.44
N LEU A 166 3.01 3.82 -26.00
CA LEU A 166 2.34 2.67 -25.40
C LEU A 166 2.89 2.40 -24.00
N VAL A 167 2.00 2.33 -23.02
CA VAL A 167 2.32 1.88 -21.66
C VAL A 167 1.49 0.63 -21.36
N ARG A 168 2.16 -0.48 -20.94
CA ARG A 168 1.49 -1.68 -20.47
C ARG A 168 2.00 -2.05 -19.07
N ILE A 169 1.09 -2.21 -18.12
CA ILE A 169 1.41 -2.51 -16.72
C ILE A 169 0.65 -3.74 -16.29
N GLY A 170 1.38 -4.77 -15.86
CA GLY A 170 0.84 -5.98 -15.27
C GLY A 170 0.19 -6.95 -16.24
N GLY A 171 0.18 -6.66 -17.55
CA GLY A 171 -0.34 -7.55 -18.57
C GLY A 171 -0.57 -6.89 -19.93
N ALA A 172 -0.89 -7.69 -20.92
CA ALA A 172 -1.30 -7.23 -22.24
C ALA A 172 -2.81 -6.95 -22.26
N PHE A 173 -3.29 -6.38 -23.38
CA PHE A 173 -4.69 -6.06 -23.61
C PHE A 173 -5.62 -7.25 -23.27
N GLN A 174 -6.59 -7.02 -22.40
CA GLN A 174 -7.51 -8.04 -21.84
C GLN A 174 -6.79 -9.30 -21.33
N GLY A 175 -5.60 -9.13 -20.72
CA GLY A 175 -4.80 -10.22 -20.16
C GLY A 175 -4.37 -11.27 -21.19
N SER A 176 -4.22 -10.90 -22.46
CA SER A 176 -3.95 -11.81 -23.60
C SER A 176 -5.08 -12.82 -23.87
N ASN A 177 -6.31 -12.51 -23.47
CA ASN A 177 -7.46 -13.36 -23.74
C ASN A 177 -8.07 -13.05 -25.12
N ASP A 178 -7.65 -13.78 -26.13
CA ASP A 178 -8.11 -13.57 -27.51
C ASP A 178 -9.58 -13.98 -27.75
N LEU A 179 -10.16 -14.80 -26.87
CA LEU A 179 -11.51 -15.33 -27.03
C LEU A 179 -12.62 -14.29 -26.79
N THR A 180 -12.34 -13.23 -26.05
CA THR A 180 -13.32 -12.19 -25.69
C THR A 180 -13.14 -10.90 -26.49
N ARG A 181 -12.09 -10.78 -27.29
CA ARG A 181 -11.78 -9.59 -28.07
C ARG A 181 -12.69 -9.47 -29.30
N THR A 182 -13.11 -8.25 -29.56
CA THR A 182 -13.74 -7.91 -30.84
C THR A 182 -12.72 -7.27 -31.78
N THR A 183 -12.91 -7.39 -33.10
CA THR A 183 -12.07 -6.74 -34.10
C THR A 183 -11.96 -5.23 -33.87
N ALA A 184 -13.06 -4.59 -33.49
CA ALA A 184 -13.06 -3.15 -33.18
C ALA A 184 -12.19 -2.81 -31.97
N GLN A 185 -12.18 -3.63 -30.91
CA GLN A 185 -11.29 -3.43 -29.75
C GLN A 185 -9.82 -3.65 -30.14
N GLU A 186 -9.52 -4.65 -30.95
CA GLU A 186 -8.17 -4.88 -31.45
C GLU A 186 -7.64 -3.71 -32.27
N GLU A 187 -8.44 -3.15 -33.15
CA GLU A 187 -8.08 -1.96 -33.92
C GLU A 187 -7.79 -0.75 -33.02
N ILE A 188 -8.57 -0.56 -31.98
CA ILE A 188 -8.46 0.58 -31.06
C ILE A 188 -7.23 0.45 -30.14
N PHE A 189 -6.98 -0.73 -29.57
CA PHE A 189 -5.98 -0.90 -28.51
C PHE A 189 -4.67 -1.51 -28.97
N ILE A 190 -4.66 -2.34 -30.01
CA ILE A 190 -3.51 -3.18 -30.35
C ILE A 190 -2.96 -2.94 -31.76
N ASN A 191 -3.81 -2.99 -32.78
CA ASN A 191 -3.36 -3.14 -34.18
C ASN A 191 -2.42 -2.01 -34.65
N ARG A 192 -2.59 -0.81 -34.14
CA ARG A 192 -1.71 0.32 -34.46
C ARG A 192 -0.27 0.18 -33.92
N TRP A 193 -0.01 -0.75 -33.03
CA TRP A 193 1.29 -1.00 -32.41
C TRP A 193 2.05 -2.16 -33.10
N GLY A 194 1.44 -2.80 -34.08
CA GLY A 194 2.02 -3.96 -34.75
C GLY A 194 2.09 -5.19 -33.84
N ILE A 195 3.13 -6.01 -34.04
CA ILE A 195 3.34 -7.22 -33.24
C ILE A 195 3.97 -6.82 -31.90
N LEU A 196 3.23 -6.98 -30.82
CA LEU A 196 3.70 -6.70 -29.47
C LEU A 196 4.27 -7.97 -28.81
N PRO A 197 5.34 -7.85 -28.00
CA PRO A 197 5.80 -8.95 -27.15
C PRO A 197 4.69 -9.44 -26.23
N SER A 198 4.64 -10.76 -25.98
CA SER A 198 3.78 -11.34 -24.97
C SER A 198 4.20 -10.86 -23.57
N MET A 199 3.24 -10.73 -22.66
CA MET A 199 3.49 -10.39 -21.25
C MET A 199 2.82 -11.42 -20.35
N LYS A 200 3.46 -11.76 -19.24
CA LYS A 200 2.83 -12.52 -18.15
C LYS A 200 1.95 -11.57 -17.35
N ASN A 201 0.76 -12.06 -16.98
CA ASN A 201 -0.15 -11.27 -16.17
C ASN A 201 0.32 -11.17 -14.72
N ALA A 202 0.17 -9.97 -14.13
CA ALA A 202 0.29 -9.75 -12.70
C ALA A 202 -0.92 -10.34 -11.97
N GLN A 203 -0.74 -10.79 -10.75
CA GLN A 203 -1.87 -11.08 -9.87
C GLN A 203 -2.47 -9.78 -9.33
N PHE A 204 -1.62 -8.83 -8.96
CA PHE A 204 -2.04 -7.55 -8.38
C PHE A 204 -1.36 -6.38 -9.06
N VAL A 205 -2.13 -5.32 -9.33
CA VAL A 205 -1.60 -4.02 -9.76
C VAL A 205 -2.10 -2.94 -8.81
N PHE A 206 -1.18 -2.17 -8.23
CA PHE A 206 -1.50 -1.04 -7.37
C PHE A 206 -0.83 0.23 -7.89
N ILE A 207 -1.64 1.20 -8.30
CA ILE A 207 -1.19 2.52 -8.76
C ILE A 207 -1.67 3.57 -7.79
N ASN A 208 -0.74 4.14 -7.02
CA ASN A 208 -1.04 5.11 -5.97
C ASN A 208 -1.37 6.48 -6.55
N LYS A 209 -2.03 7.32 -5.77
CA LYS A 209 -2.48 8.68 -6.13
C LYS A 209 -1.35 9.60 -6.65
N GLY A 210 -0.10 9.39 -6.21
CA GLY A 210 1.06 10.15 -6.66
C GLY A 210 1.65 9.70 -8.01
N ALA A 211 1.18 8.59 -8.58
CA ALA A 211 1.69 8.08 -9.85
C ALA A 211 1.00 8.74 -11.04
N ILE A 212 1.78 9.01 -12.09
CA ILE A 212 1.30 9.57 -13.37
C ILE A 212 1.70 8.62 -14.49
N ILE A 213 0.78 8.34 -15.39
CA ILE A 213 1.00 7.62 -16.64
C ILE A 213 0.64 8.57 -17.77
N ASP A 214 1.62 8.93 -18.57
CA ASP A 214 1.47 9.89 -19.65
C ASP A 214 1.67 9.22 -21.02
N VAL A 215 0.61 9.17 -21.81
CA VAL A 215 0.61 8.74 -23.21
C VAL A 215 0.00 9.86 -24.10
N ALA A 216 0.08 11.09 -23.65
CA ALA A 216 -0.46 12.23 -24.38
C ALA A 216 0.32 12.55 -25.65
N SER A 217 -0.29 13.33 -26.53
CA SER A 217 0.39 13.95 -27.67
C SER A 217 0.12 15.44 -27.70
N SER A 218 1.16 16.23 -28.02
CA SER A 218 1.00 17.68 -28.10
C SER A 218 0.39 18.13 -29.44
N ASN A 219 0.63 17.44 -30.56
CA ASN A 219 0.21 17.83 -31.90
C ASN A 219 -0.53 16.74 -32.68
N GLY A 220 -0.66 15.55 -32.13
CA GLY A 220 -1.29 14.41 -32.81
C GLY A 220 -2.18 13.60 -31.88
N ASP A 221 -2.42 12.34 -32.25
CA ASP A 221 -3.26 11.44 -31.48
C ASP A 221 -2.54 10.95 -30.22
N ALA A 222 -3.25 10.87 -29.11
CA ALA A 222 -2.70 10.28 -27.90
C ALA A 222 -2.45 8.77 -28.07
N GLY A 223 -1.69 8.22 -27.14
CA GLY A 223 -1.23 6.83 -27.13
C GLY A 223 -2.21 5.84 -26.52
N THR A 224 -1.65 4.73 -26.03
CA THR A 224 -2.41 3.65 -25.38
C THR A 224 -1.83 3.36 -24.01
N ALA A 225 -2.67 3.26 -22.98
CA ALA A 225 -2.31 2.77 -21.66
C ALA A 225 -3.14 1.52 -21.35
N ILE A 226 -2.48 0.43 -20.99
CA ILE A 226 -3.11 -0.85 -20.62
C ILE A 226 -2.66 -1.21 -19.20
N ILE A 227 -3.61 -1.39 -18.29
CA ILE A 227 -3.39 -1.78 -16.91
C ILE A 227 -4.22 -3.02 -16.64
N TRP A 228 -3.55 -4.14 -16.36
CA TRP A 228 -4.19 -5.44 -16.17
C TRP A 228 -3.67 -6.20 -14.96
N SER A 229 -4.57 -6.93 -14.30
CA SER A 229 -4.23 -7.96 -13.32
C SER A 229 -5.19 -9.14 -13.36
N ASP A 230 -4.73 -10.30 -12.87
CA ASP A 230 -5.61 -11.49 -12.80
C ASP A 230 -6.47 -11.53 -11.53
N GLN A 231 -6.11 -10.80 -10.46
CA GLN A 231 -6.86 -10.79 -9.21
C GLN A 231 -7.41 -9.40 -8.87
N GLU A 232 -6.54 -8.41 -8.65
CA GLU A 232 -7.00 -7.08 -8.27
C GLU A 232 -6.16 -5.98 -8.90
N THR A 233 -6.83 -5.02 -9.51
CA THR A 233 -6.26 -3.74 -9.93
C THR A 233 -6.83 -2.63 -9.06
N THR A 234 -5.94 -1.89 -8.37
CA THR A 234 -6.29 -0.65 -7.68
C THR A 234 -5.68 0.52 -8.43
N MET A 235 -6.51 1.41 -8.95
CA MET A 235 -6.09 2.60 -9.70
C MET A 235 -6.50 3.87 -8.98
N LEU A 236 -5.51 4.57 -8.39
CA LEU A 236 -5.68 5.86 -7.71
C LEU A 236 -4.88 6.97 -8.40
N GLY A 237 -3.98 6.61 -9.32
CA GLY A 237 -3.08 7.53 -10.01
C GLY A 237 -3.76 8.26 -11.16
N LYS A 238 -2.97 9.09 -11.85
CA LYS A 238 -3.41 9.90 -12.96
C LYS A 238 -3.00 9.28 -14.31
N ILE A 239 -3.91 9.32 -15.29
CA ILE A 239 -3.60 8.95 -16.68
C ILE A 239 -3.86 10.14 -17.59
N LEU A 240 -2.87 10.48 -18.41
CA LEU A 240 -2.94 11.51 -19.43
C LEU A 240 -2.93 10.83 -20.81
N ALA A 241 -4.07 10.81 -21.48
CA ALA A 241 -4.24 10.27 -22.82
C ALA A 241 -4.92 11.35 -23.71
N THR A 242 -4.38 12.58 -23.65
CA THR A 242 -4.90 13.75 -24.35
C THR A 242 -4.13 14.01 -25.65
N GLY A 243 -4.81 14.42 -26.69
CA GLY A 243 -4.25 14.72 -28.00
C GLY A 243 -5.30 15.32 -28.91
N THR A 244 -5.00 15.46 -30.21
CA THR A 244 -5.96 15.83 -31.26
C THR A 244 -7.14 14.84 -31.26
N ILE A 245 -6.83 13.55 -31.18
CA ILE A 245 -7.77 12.48 -30.85
C ILE A 245 -7.31 11.89 -29.54
N GLY A 246 -8.24 11.62 -28.64
CA GLY A 246 -7.96 11.02 -27.34
C GLY A 246 -7.38 9.60 -27.48
N GLY A 247 -6.59 9.20 -26.51
CA GLY A 247 -5.95 7.89 -26.48
C GLY A 247 -6.90 6.76 -26.07
N SER A 248 -6.35 5.55 -26.04
CA SER A 248 -7.07 4.35 -25.64
C SER A 248 -6.54 3.87 -24.29
N VAL A 249 -7.41 3.84 -23.29
CA VAL A 249 -7.06 3.47 -21.92
C VAL A 249 -7.85 2.23 -21.51
N GLU A 250 -7.14 1.18 -21.09
CA GLU A 250 -7.71 0.02 -20.42
C GLU A 250 -7.29 0.02 -18.96
N ILE A 251 -8.25 -0.10 -18.06
CA ILE A 251 -8.01 -0.35 -16.62
C ILE A 251 -8.89 -1.53 -16.25
N SER A 252 -8.28 -2.68 -16.12
CA SER A 252 -9.01 -3.94 -16.04
C SER A 252 -8.45 -4.86 -14.98
N SER A 253 -9.24 -5.82 -14.58
CA SER A 253 -8.83 -6.96 -13.77
C SER A 253 -9.73 -8.14 -14.10
N LYS A 254 -9.14 -9.33 -14.18
CA LYS A 254 -9.94 -10.54 -14.38
C LYS A 254 -10.95 -10.78 -13.25
N ASP A 255 -10.67 -10.30 -12.01
CA ASP A 255 -11.55 -10.46 -10.87
C ASP A 255 -12.05 -9.12 -10.32
N THR A 256 -11.22 -8.34 -9.66
CA THR A 256 -11.65 -7.14 -8.94
C THR A 256 -10.94 -5.87 -9.42
N LEU A 257 -11.72 -4.83 -9.69
CA LEU A 257 -11.24 -3.49 -9.99
C LEU A 257 -11.70 -2.53 -8.88
N ARG A 258 -10.73 -1.86 -8.21
CA ARG A 258 -11.00 -0.97 -7.06
C ARG A 258 -10.57 0.47 -7.33
N HIS A 259 -11.30 1.41 -6.77
CA HIS A 259 -10.93 2.81 -6.59
C HIS A 259 -10.44 3.49 -7.89
N ILE A 260 -11.29 3.53 -8.92
CA ILE A 260 -10.98 4.30 -10.11
C ILE A 260 -11.41 5.75 -9.90
N GLY A 261 -10.43 6.65 -9.80
CA GLY A 261 -10.67 8.09 -9.89
C GLY A 261 -10.94 8.48 -11.34
N LEU A 262 -12.19 8.42 -11.83
CA LEU A 262 -12.51 8.81 -13.22
C LEU A 262 -12.08 10.24 -13.54
N ASN A 263 -12.07 11.14 -12.55
CA ASN A 263 -11.59 12.52 -12.70
C ASN A 263 -10.06 12.62 -12.88
N ASP A 264 -9.31 11.59 -12.55
CA ASP A 264 -7.86 11.53 -12.71
C ASP A 264 -7.45 10.90 -14.06
N ILE A 265 -8.43 10.47 -14.88
CA ILE A 265 -8.22 9.95 -16.24
C ILE A 265 -8.61 11.03 -17.25
N SER A 266 -7.62 11.60 -17.91
CA SER A 266 -7.80 12.65 -18.92
C SER A 266 -7.69 12.04 -20.31
N ILE A 267 -8.81 11.98 -21.04
CA ILE A 267 -8.87 11.49 -22.43
C ILE A 267 -9.57 12.58 -23.27
N SER A 268 -8.95 13.00 -24.37
CA SER A 268 -9.58 13.92 -25.32
C SER A 268 -10.72 13.25 -26.09
N ALA A 269 -11.53 14.06 -26.79
CA ALA A 269 -12.60 13.57 -27.67
C ALA A 269 -12.09 12.54 -28.68
N GLY A 270 -12.89 11.53 -28.96
CA GLY A 270 -12.54 10.43 -29.86
C GLY A 270 -11.68 9.33 -29.25
N GLY A 271 -11.28 9.47 -27.95
CA GLY A 271 -10.56 8.42 -27.24
C GLY A 271 -11.50 7.40 -26.60
N HIS A 272 -10.91 6.35 -26.04
CA HIS A 272 -11.62 5.20 -25.50
C HIS A 272 -11.16 4.86 -24.09
N LEU A 273 -12.12 4.55 -23.21
CA LEU A 273 -11.87 3.97 -21.89
C LEU A 273 -12.54 2.60 -21.81
N LEU A 274 -11.76 1.56 -21.56
CA LEU A 274 -12.25 0.22 -21.27
C LEU A 274 -12.05 -0.10 -19.79
N LEU A 275 -13.13 -0.44 -19.11
CA LEU A 275 -13.13 -0.99 -17.76
C LEU A 275 -13.72 -2.40 -17.86
N ASP A 276 -12.90 -3.44 -17.66
CA ASP A 276 -13.33 -4.84 -17.87
C ASP A 276 -12.97 -5.73 -16.67
N PRO A 277 -13.59 -5.50 -15.50
CA PRO A 277 -13.54 -6.45 -14.38
C PRO A 277 -14.73 -7.40 -14.42
N LYS A 278 -14.59 -8.56 -13.78
CA LYS A 278 -15.72 -9.45 -13.52
C LYS A 278 -16.83 -8.76 -12.73
N ASN A 279 -16.45 -7.89 -11.79
CA ASN A 279 -17.37 -7.10 -10.98
C ASN A 279 -16.93 -5.62 -11.00
N ILE A 280 -17.86 -4.73 -11.31
CA ILE A 280 -17.61 -3.29 -11.27
C ILE A 280 -18.68 -2.60 -10.42
N THR A 281 -18.24 -1.73 -9.52
CA THR A 281 -19.11 -0.78 -8.85
C THR A 281 -18.76 0.61 -9.33
N ILE A 282 -19.67 1.26 -10.05
CA ILE A 282 -19.51 2.65 -10.47
C ILE A 282 -20.26 3.49 -9.44
N GLY A 283 -19.50 4.27 -8.67
CA GLY A 283 -20.02 5.20 -7.67
C GLY A 283 -19.23 6.49 -7.72
N ASP A 284 -19.81 7.56 -7.20
CA ASP A 284 -19.09 8.79 -6.96
C ASP A 284 -18.10 8.55 -5.80
N VAL A 285 -16.87 8.16 -6.12
CA VAL A 285 -15.76 8.23 -5.17
C VAL A 285 -15.46 9.72 -5.02
N GLY A 286 -16.19 10.34 -4.10
CA GLY A 286 -16.16 11.77 -3.85
C GLY A 286 -14.77 12.35 -4.04
N THR A 287 -14.76 13.50 -4.67
CA THR A 287 -13.65 14.41 -4.94
C THR A 287 -12.46 14.22 -4.01
N SER A 288 -11.26 14.26 -4.57
CA SER A 288 -9.98 14.17 -3.85
C SER A 288 -10.13 14.59 -2.39
N LYS A 289 -10.05 13.62 -1.46
CA LYS A 289 -10.09 13.96 -0.04
C LYS A 289 -8.82 14.76 0.25
N ASN A 290 -8.91 16.09 0.09
CA ASN A 290 -8.00 16.93 0.84
C ASN A 290 -8.19 16.55 2.29
N TRP A 291 -7.11 16.32 3.01
CA TRP A 291 -7.16 16.13 4.44
C TRP A 291 -7.85 17.35 5.03
N THR A 292 -9.10 17.19 5.44
CA THR A 292 -9.84 18.23 6.15
C THR A 292 -9.89 17.82 7.60
N TYR A 293 -9.46 18.74 8.46
CA TYR A 293 -9.69 18.62 9.88
C TYR A 293 -11.21 18.59 10.10
N GLN A 294 -11.71 17.51 10.71
CA GLN A 294 -13.15 17.34 10.93
C GLN A 294 -13.56 17.91 12.30
N SER A 295 -12.95 17.41 13.36
CA SER A 295 -13.26 17.83 14.72
C SER A 295 -12.20 17.32 15.70
N ILE A 296 -12.24 17.84 16.91
CA ILE A 296 -11.49 17.32 18.06
C ILE A 296 -12.45 16.63 19.01
N ILE A 297 -12.01 15.56 19.65
CA ILE A 297 -12.68 14.90 20.78
C ILE A 297 -11.72 14.99 21.96
N ASP A 298 -12.02 15.84 22.91
CA ASP A 298 -11.23 16.07 24.12
C ASP A 298 -12.11 16.66 25.25
N SER A 299 -11.50 17.15 26.31
CA SER A 299 -12.17 17.84 27.41
C SER A 299 -12.33 19.36 27.18
N SER A 300 -12.06 19.89 26.00
CA SER A 300 -12.15 21.33 25.72
C SER A 300 -13.57 21.77 25.32
N ALA A 301 -13.85 23.06 25.47
CA ALA A 301 -15.13 23.65 25.09
C ALA A 301 -15.41 23.59 23.56
N ASN A 302 -14.40 23.27 22.72
CA ASN A 302 -14.53 23.14 21.27
C ASN A 302 -14.61 21.66 20.84
N SER A 303 -14.67 20.73 21.77
CA SER A 303 -14.80 19.31 21.51
C SER A 303 -16.10 18.98 20.78
N ALA A 304 -16.05 18.06 19.84
CA ALA A 304 -17.24 17.52 19.19
C ALA A 304 -18.09 16.64 20.12
N VAL A 305 -17.48 16.12 21.20
CA VAL A 305 -18.14 15.41 22.29
C VAL A 305 -17.63 15.98 23.60
N ASP A 306 -18.53 16.44 24.46
CA ASP A 306 -18.18 16.94 25.79
C ASP A 306 -17.81 15.78 26.72
N LEU A 307 -16.54 15.66 27.05
CA LEU A 307 -16.00 14.64 27.96
C LEU A 307 -15.83 15.12 29.40
N THR A 308 -16.07 16.41 29.67
CA THR A 308 -15.92 16.97 31.04
C THR A 308 -16.91 16.35 32.01
N SER A 309 -18.10 15.96 31.56
CA SER A 309 -19.12 15.28 32.35
C SER A 309 -18.72 13.86 32.80
N PHE A 310 -17.65 13.32 32.27
CA PHE A 310 -17.13 11.98 32.58
C PHE A 310 -15.83 12.04 33.40
N ASN A 311 -15.56 13.15 34.06
CA ASN A 311 -14.39 13.40 34.88
C ASN A 311 -13.05 13.44 34.14
N MET A 312 -13.08 13.61 32.81
CA MET A 312 -11.86 13.70 32.02
C MET A 312 -11.07 14.98 32.36
N ALA A 313 -9.86 14.81 32.86
CA ALA A 313 -8.92 15.87 33.18
C ALA A 313 -7.80 15.99 32.17
N ASN A 314 -7.03 17.09 32.22
CA ASN A 314 -5.93 17.33 31.29
C ASN A 314 -4.75 16.34 31.41
N ASP A 315 -4.61 15.69 32.56
CA ASP A 315 -3.55 14.74 32.87
C ASP A 315 -3.93 13.27 32.68
N ASP A 316 -5.16 12.97 32.26
CA ASP A 316 -5.65 11.61 32.01
C ASP A 316 -4.98 10.91 30.81
N GLN A 317 -4.17 11.63 30.06
CA GLN A 317 -3.46 11.11 28.88
C GLN A 317 -4.38 10.46 27.84
N PHE A 318 -5.53 11.08 27.55
CA PHE A 318 -6.49 10.63 26.57
C PHE A 318 -5.85 10.48 25.16
N GLY A 319 -5.96 9.29 24.58
CA GLY A 319 -5.40 8.96 23.27
C GLY A 319 -3.90 8.64 23.24
N MET A 320 -3.13 8.88 24.31
CA MET A 320 -1.68 8.65 24.30
C MET A 320 -1.29 7.18 24.24
N SER A 321 -2.12 6.27 24.76
CA SER A 321 -1.78 4.85 24.85
C SER A 321 -2.42 4.00 23.75
N GLY A 322 -3.43 4.48 23.07
CA GLY A 322 -4.07 3.76 21.99
C GLY A 322 -5.26 4.46 21.40
N VAL A 323 -5.30 4.47 20.06
CA VAL A 323 -6.44 4.91 19.25
C VAL A 323 -6.64 3.86 18.17
N ARG A 324 -7.84 3.31 18.04
CA ARG A 324 -8.18 2.32 17.04
C ARG A 324 -9.50 2.66 16.37
N LEU A 325 -9.51 2.55 15.07
CA LEU A 325 -10.69 2.71 14.24
C LEU A 325 -11.15 1.33 13.78
N SER A 326 -12.46 1.06 13.80
CA SER A 326 -13.03 -0.16 13.20
C SER A 326 -12.73 -0.24 11.71
N GLY A 327 -12.75 -1.43 11.14
CA GLY A 327 -12.45 -1.63 9.72
C GLY A 327 -13.46 -0.94 8.79
N ASP A 328 -14.70 -0.76 9.22
CA ASP A 328 -15.74 0.00 8.50
C ASP A 328 -15.58 1.54 8.63
N GLY A 329 -14.66 2.01 9.49
CA GLY A 329 -14.36 3.43 9.69
C GLY A 329 -15.43 4.23 10.44
N THR A 330 -16.44 3.58 11.02
CA THR A 330 -17.54 4.28 11.71
C THR A 330 -17.45 4.27 13.22
N LYS A 331 -16.47 3.55 13.78
CA LYS A 331 -16.30 3.40 15.23
C LYS A 331 -14.86 3.67 15.65
N LEU A 332 -14.69 4.25 16.81
CA LEU A 332 -13.41 4.66 17.35
C LEU A 332 -13.30 4.27 18.81
N GLY A 333 -12.24 3.56 19.16
CA GLY A 333 -11.81 3.38 20.53
C GLY A 333 -10.66 4.33 20.87
N VAL A 334 -10.70 4.95 22.03
CA VAL A 334 -9.64 5.83 22.54
C VAL A 334 -9.33 5.46 23.96
N LEU A 335 -8.08 5.11 24.25
CA LEU A 335 -7.65 4.77 25.61
C LEU A 335 -7.14 6.02 26.33
N SER A 336 -7.69 6.26 27.52
CA SER A 336 -7.18 7.18 28.54
C SER A 336 -6.37 6.38 29.55
N ARG A 337 -5.09 6.72 29.72
CA ARG A 337 -4.19 5.90 30.53
C ARG A 337 -4.28 6.19 32.01
N LEU A 338 -4.51 7.43 32.37
CA LEU A 338 -4.50 7.92 33.73
C LEU A 338 -5.89 8.42 34.18
N ASP A 339 -6.96 7.87 33.57
CA ASP A 339 -8.33 8.15 33.97
C ASP A 339 -8.56 7.78 35.45
N ASP A 340 -9.30 8.58 36.17
CA ASP A 340 -9.55 8.36 37.62
C ASP A 340 -10.71 7.39 37.86
N GLY A 341 -11.40 6.90 36.82
CA GLY A 341 -12.63 6.13 36.95
C GLY A 341 -13.86 7.01 37.22
N TYR A 342 -15.06 6.44 37.16
CA TYR A 342 -16.29 7.17 37.35
C TYR A 342 -16.50 7.53 38.83
N ASN A 343 -16.54 8.82 39.14
CA ASN A 343 -16.68 9.36 40.51
C ASN A 343 -15.53 9.00 41.47
N ASP A 344 -14.37 8.62 41.02
CA ASP A 344 -13.18 8.40 41.84
C ASP A 344 -12.10 9.42 41.43
N SER A 345 -11.59 10.21 42.31
CA SER A 345 -10.58 11.24 42.07
C SER A 345 -9.21 10.90 42.67
N SER A 346 -8.98 9.68 43.08
CA SER A 346 -7.82 9.33 43.89
C SER A 346 -6.85 8.31 43.34
N ASN A 347 -7.19 7.66 42.22
CA ASN A 347 -6.36 6.61 41.60
C ASN A 347 -6.48 6.62 40.10
N ASN A 348 -5.35 6.54 39.41
CA ASN A 348 -5.28 6.43 37.96
C ASN A 348 -5.64 5.02 37.48
N TYR A 349 -6.82 4.83 36.93
CA TYR A 349 -7.26 3.60 36.29
C TYR A 349 -7.43 3.85 34.78
N PRO A 350 -6.80 3.09 33.90
CA PRO A 350 -7.08 3.24 32.48
C PRO A 350 -8.57 3.07 32.16
N ALA A 351 -9.06 3.83 31.17
CA ALA A 351 -10.41 3.69 30.67
C ALA A 351 -10.41 3.75 29.12
N LEU A 352 -11.25 2.94 28.50
CA LEU A 352 -11.43 2.90 27.06
C LEU A 352 -12.75 3.55 26.67
N TYR A 353 -12.68 4.66 25.97
CA TYR A 353 -13.81 5.43 25.46
C TYR A 353 -14.18 4.92 24.05
N LEU A 354 -15.47 4.65 23.84
CA LEU A 354 -16.02 4.10 22.60
C LEU A 354 -16.92 5.12 21.92
N PHE A 355 -16.55 5.52 20.71
CA PHE A 355 -17.28 6.51 19.92
C PHE A 355 -17.83 5.88 18.65
N GLN A 356 -18.96 6.42 18.18
CA GLN A 356 -19.58 6.10 16.92
C GLN A 356 -19.77 7.37 16.09
N PHE A 357 -19.47 7.30 14.81
CA PHE A 357 -19.75 8.32 13.81
C PHE A 357 -20.98 7.96 12.99
N SER A 358 -21.68 8.98 12.48
CA SER A 358 -22.83 8.75 11.60
C SER A 358 -22.44 8.27 10.20
N ASP A 359 -21.17 8.45 9.81
CA ASP A 359 -20.60 8.04 8.53
C ASP A 359 -19.08 7.88 8.59
N THR A 360 -18.48 7.44 7.49
CA THR A 360 -17.02 7.28 7.34
C THR A 360 -16.24 8.59 7.19
N ASN A 361 -16.91 9.75 7.23
CA ASN A 361 -16.29 11.08 7.22
C ASN A 361 -16.13 11.65 8.64
N PHE A 362 -16.27 10.83 9.67
CA PHE A 362 -16.21 11.21 11.09
C PHE A 362 -17.27 12.24 11.49
N SER A 363 -18.45 12.22 10.82
CA SER A 363 -19.55 13.14 11.13
C SER A 363 -20.26 12.74 12.41
N ASN A 364 -20.67 13.75 13.18
CA ASN A 364 -21.50 13.60 14.39
C ASN A 364 -20.99 12.52 15.36
N PRO A 365 -19.76 12.64 15.89
CA PRO A 365 -19.26 11.70 16.88
C PRO A 365 -20.17 11.66 18.11
N THR A 366 -20.48 10.46 18.57
CA THR A 366 -21.26 10.23 19.79
C THR A 366 -20.50 9.26 20.68
N LEU A 367 -20.39 9.57 21.99
CA LEU A 367 -19.88 8.63 22.97
C LEU A 367 -20.95 7.56 23.19
N ARG A 368 -20.57 6.29 22.99
CA ARG A 368 -21.45 5.12 23.13
C ARG A 368 -21.27 4.43 24.47
N GLY A 369 -20.07 4.47 25.04
CA GLY A 369 -19.77 3.86 26.31
C GLY A 369 -18.32 4.06 26.73
N ILE A 370 -18.03 3.71 27.97
CA ILE A 370 -16.71 3.72 28.57
C ILE A 370 -16.50 2.39 29.30
N ILE A 371 -15.43 1.70 28.97
CA ILE A 371 -14.98 0.48 29.66
C ILE A 371 -13.91 0.90 30.65
N GLY A 372 -14.22 0.86 31.93
CA GLY A 372 -13.33 1.31 32.99
C GLY A 372 -13.98 1.20 34.35
N LYS A 373 -13.27 1.54 35.41
CA LYS A 373 -13.73 1.35 36.77
C LYS A 373 -14.95 2.22 37.12
N GLY A 374 -16.04 1.56 37.52
CA GLY A 374 -17.30 2.19 37.94
C GLY A 374 -18.15 2.76 36.81
N TYR A 375 -17.77 2.58 35.55
CA TYR A 375 -18.50 3.15 34.39
C TYR A 375 -19.79 2.40 34.03
N ASP A 376 -20.06 1.23 34.61
CA ASP A 376 -21.37 0.55 34.50
C ASP A 376 -22.54 1.40 34.95
N ALA A 377 -22.30 2.35 35.89
CA ALA A 377 -23.28 3.35 36.30
C ALA A 377 -23.83 4.19 35.14
N LEU A 378 -23.13 4.28 34.03
CA LEU A 378 -23.54 5.00 32.82
C LEU A 378 -24.31 4.13 31.82
N SER A 379 -24.47 2.85 32.06
CA SER A 379 -25.06 1.90 31.09
C SER A 379 -26.48 2.27 30.61
N GLY A 380 -27.23 3.00 31.44
CA GLY A 380 -28.57 3.51 31.10
C GLY A 380 -28.57 4.62 30.04
N THR A 381 -27.51 5.42 29.93
CA THR A 381 -27.36 6.52 28.94
C THR A 381 -26.31 6.23 27.90
N HIS A 382 -25.31 5.44 28.25
CA HIS A 382 -24.21 5.02 27.37
C HIS A 382 -24.14 3.49 27.42
N PRO A 383 -24.92 2.79 26.58
CA PRO A 383 -25.12 1.34 26.69
C PRO A 383 -23.87 0.50 26.41
N GLY A 384 -22.81 1.11 25.92
CA GLY A 384 -21.48 0.50 25.74
C GLY A 384 -20.58 0.58 26.98
N SER A 385 -21.10 1.05 28.13
CA SER A 385 -20.31 1.17 29.35
C SER A 385 -20.25 -0.15 30.14
N LEU A 386 -19.07 -0.41 30.71
CA LEU A 386 -18.78 -1.63 31.47
C LEU A 386 -17.86 -1.32 32.64
N ASP A 387 -18.18 -1.80 33.84
CA ASP A 387 -17.25 -1.79 34.99
C ASP A 387 -16.11 -2.78 34.69
N PHE A 388 -14.91 -2.25 34.53
CA PHE A 388 -13.71 -3.06 34.33
C PHE A 388 -12.51 -2.37 34.99
N GLU A 389 -12.00 -2.99 36.02
CA GLU A 389 -10.82 -2.48 36.73
C GLU A 389 -9.55 -2.95 36.00
N PHE A 390 -8.99 -2.06 35.17
CA PHE A 390 -7.65 -2.29 34.61
C PHE A 390 -6.61 -2.31 35.74
N PRO A 391 -5.51 -3.07 35.55
CA PRO A 391 -4.41 -3.05 36.51
C PRO A 391 -3.86 -1.63 36.66
N SER A 392 -4.01 -1.04 37.84
CA SER A 392 -3.47 0.28 38.15
C SER A 392 -1.94 0.23 38.29
N ASN A 393 -1.26 1.31 37.91
CA ASN A 393 0.19 1.46 38.02
C ASN A 393 1.04 0.51 37.15
N ASP A 394 0.47 0.01 36.05
CA ASP A 394 1.25 -0.74 35.08
C ASP A 394 2.19 0.22 34.30
N PRO A 395 3.53 0.03 34.28
CA PRO A 395 4.43 0.83 33.46
C PRO A 395 4.23 0.60 31.97
N TYR A 396 3.54 -0.47 31.57
CA TYR A 396 3.25 -0.80 30.19
C TYR A 396 1.80 -0.41 29.84
N PRO A 397 1.60 0.28 28.69
CA PRO A 397 0.27 0.72 28.32
C PRO A 397 -0.63 -0.48 27.99
N VAL A 398 -1.86 -0.46 28.50
CA VAL A 398 -2.94 -1.29 28.01
C VAL A 398 -3.08 -1.11 26.51
N GLN A 399 -3.34 -2.19 25.79
CA GLN A 399 -3.56 -2.18 24.34
C GLN A 399 -4.95 -2.74 24.04
N PHE A 400 -5.51 -2.37 22.90
CA PHE A 400 -6.77 -2.93 22.44
C PHE A 400 -6.84 -2.94 20.92
N ASP A 401 -7.75 -3.74 20.37
CA ASP A 401 -8.09 -3.72 18.96
C ASP A 401 -9.56 -4.07 18.74
N LEU A 402 -10.12 -3.59 17.62
CA LEU A 402 -11.50 -3.78 17.20
C LEU A 402 -11.51 -4.60 15.90
N ASP A 403 -12.53 -5.41 15.71
CA ASP A 403 -12.79 -6.04 14.43
C ASP A 403 -13.37 -5.08 13.38
N TYR A 404 -13.82 -5.59 12.22
CA TYR A 404 -14.22 -4.76 11.09
C TYR A 404 -15.40 -3.84 11.39
N ASP A 405 -16.43 -4.33 12.05
CA ASP A 405 -17.67 -3.58 12.33
C ASP A 405 -17.79 -3.12 13.80
N GLY A 406 -16.78 -3.41 14.62
CA GLY A 406 -16.62 -2.90 15.98
C GLY A 406 -17.47 -3.62 17.03
N ASP A 407 -18.09 -4.77 16.72
CA ASP A 407 -18.87 -5.52 17.69
C ASP A 407 -18.04 -6.56 18.49
N ARG A 408 -16.73 -6.62 18.19
CA ARG A 408 -15.74 -7.44 18.89
C ARG A 408 -14.55 -6.56 19.30
N LEU A 409 -14.11 -6.74 20.53
CA LEU A 409 -13.01 -6.00 21.12
C LEU A 409 -12.09 -6.97 21.88
N VAL A 410 -10.79 -6.77 21.73
CA VAL A 410 -9.78 -7.43 22.56
C VAL A 410 -9.00 -6.40 23.35
N LEU A 411 -8.76 -6.68 24.63
CA LEU A 411 -8.01 -5.82 25.57
C LEU A 411 -6.79 -6.59 26.09
N GLY A 412 -5.61 -6.02 25.93
CA GLY A 412 -4.35 -6.52 26.47
C GLY A 412 -3.89 -5.74 27.69
N ALA A 413 -3.62 -6.43 28.79
CA ALA A 413 -3.04 -5.91 30.02
C ALA A 413 -1.67 -6.57 30.26
N PRO A 414 -0.56 -5.97 29.79
CA PRO A 414 0.70 -6.68 29.59
C PRO A 414 1.46 -7.05 30.86
N ILE A 415 1.39 -6.32 31.95
CA ILE A 415 2.02 -6.70 33.21
C ILE A 415 1.26 -6.10 34.38
N GLN A 416 0.97 -6.94 35.34
CA GLN A 416 0.62 -6.45 36.67
C GLN A 416 1.91 -6.42 37.51
N ASN A 417 2.27 -5.25 38.03
CA ASN A 417 3.46 -5.00 38.87
C ASN A 417 3.48 -5.79 40.20
N ALA A 418 3.28 -7.09 40.16
CA ALA A 418 3.45 -7.94 41.31
C ALA A 418 4.32 -9.15 40.97
N PRO A 419 5.25 -9.57 41.82
CA PRO A 419 5.99 -10.80 41.61
C PRO A 419 5.03 -11.97 41.35
N GLY A 420 5.17 -12.67 40.23
CA GLY A 420 4.36 -13.82 39.87
C GLY A 420 3.11 -13.54 39.04
N LYS A 421 2.94 -12.38 38.42
CA LYS A 421 1.82 -12.11 37.51
C LYS A 421 2.27 -12.04 36.05
N ALA A 422 1.65 -12.87 35.23
CA ALA A 422 1.71 -12.81 33.79
C ALA A 422 0.71 -11.79 33.24
N GLY A 423 0.96 -11.26 32.02
CA GLY A 423 0.00 -10.43 31.32
C GLY A 423 -1.30 -11.17 30.99
N SER A 424 -2.32 -10.44 30.60
CA SER A 424 -3.66 -10.96 30.32
C SER A 424 -4.23 -10.35 29.05
N VAL A 425 -5.10 -11.09 28.38
CA VAL A 425 -5.94 -10.62 27.29
C VAL A 425 -7.40 -10.96 27.60
N TYR A 426 -8.27 -9.98 27.44
CA TYR A 426 -9.72 -10.14 27.60
C TYR A 426 -10.39 -10.00 26.24
N THR A 427 -11.36 -10.86 25.98
CA THR A 427 -12.22 -10.78 24.80
C THR A 427 -13.58 -10.25 25.20
N ILE A 428 -14.03 -9.21 24.52
CA ILE A 428 -15.31 -8.52 24.82
C ILE A 428 -16.16 -8.57 23.56
N LYS A 429 -17.43 -8.90 23.75
CA LYS A 429 -18.46 -8.91 22.75
C LYS A 429 -19.53 -7.86 23.08
N PHE A 430 -20.01 -7.16 22.06
CA PHE A 430 -21.20 -6.32 22.13
C PHE A 430 -22.41 -7.05 21.51
N ASP A 431 -23.62 -6.70 21.92
CA ASP A 431 -24.84 -7.28 21.37
C ASP A 431 -25.10 -6.85 19.91
N ASP A 432 -24.57 -5.69 19.54
CA ASP A 432 -24.66 -5.13 18.18
C ASP A 432 -23.43 -4.27 17.82
N THR A 433 -23.44 -3.80 16.59
CA THR A 433 -22.40 -2.91 16.04
C THR A 433 -22.47 -1.47 16.58
N ASN A 434 -23.38 -1.14 17.52
CA ASN A 434 -23.49 0.17 18.16
C ASN A 434 -22.89 0.20 19.57
N PHE A 435 -22.06 -0.77 19.90
CA PHE A 435 -21.44 -0.93 21.20
C PHE A 435 -22.43 -1.14 22.35
N THR A 436 -23.54 -1.87 22.12
CA THR A 436 -24.51 -2.10 23.20
C THR A 436 -24.16 -3.33 24.05
N ASN A 437 -24.41 -3.24 25.36
CA ASN A 437 -24.29 -4.32 26.33
C ASN A 437 -22.97 -5.11 26.23
N PRO A 438 -21.81 -4.48 26.45
CA PRO A 438 -20.54 -5.17 26.43
C PRO A 438 -20.48 -6.31 27.44
N THR A 439 -20.00 -7.46 27.02
CA THR A 439 -19.81 -8.63 27.88
C THR A 439 -18.40 -9.18 27.70
N ILE A 440 -17.68 -9.37 28.82
CA ILE A 440 -16.42 -10.09 28.81
C ILE A 440 -16.72 -11.57 28.65
N VAL A 441 -16.34 -12.13 27.51
CA VAL A 441 -16.63 -13.55 27.21
C VAL A 441 -15.44 -14.45 27.51
N GLY A 442 -14.21 -13.96 27.47
CA GLY A 442 -13.03 -14.76 27.69
C GLY A 442 -11.88 -14.04 28.37
N HIS A 443 -11.02 -14.82 29.04
CA HIS A 443 -9.78 -14.37 29.65
C HIS A 443 -8.66 -15.34 29.28
N ILE A 444 -7.65 -14.82 28.62
CA ILE A 444 -6.48 -15.57 28.16
C ILE A 444 -5.29 -15.13 28.98
N SER A 445 -4.75 -16.03 29.78
CA SER A 445 -3.65 -15.77 30.69
C SER A 445 -3.07 -17.07 31.25
N GLU A 446 -2.04 -16.98 32.06
CA GLU A 446 -1.51 -18.13 32.82
C GLU A 446 -2.51 -18.68 33.83
N THR A 447 -3.32 -17.82 34.42
CA THR A 447 -4.39 -18.16 35.38
C THR A 447 -5.70 -17.49 34.99
N PRO A 448 -6.47 -18.04 34.02
CA PRO A 448 -7.71 -17.46 33.55
C PRO A 448 -8.77 -17.37 34.66
N ASN A 449 -9.56 -16.31 34.66
CA ASN A 449 -10.67 -16.16 35.59
C ASN A 449 -11.81 -17.11 35.21
N ALA A 450 -12.14 -18.03 36.08
CA ALA A 450 -13.18 -19.05 35.87
C ALA A 450 -14.61 -18.48 35.73
N ALA A 451 -14.84 -17.20 35.99
CA ALA A 451 -16.12 -16.55 35.78
C ALA A 451 -16.48 -16.36 34.29
N TYR A 452 -15.51 -16.39 33.40
CA TYR A 452 -15.73 -16.23 31.98
C TYR A 452 -15.85 -17.58 31.25
N SER A 453 -16.67 -17.64 30.21
CA SER A 453 -17.03 -18.90 29.54
C SER A 453 -16.01 -19.36 28.49
N GLN A 454 -15.21 -18.44 27.93
CA GLN A 454 -14.28 -18.70 26.84
C GLN A 454 -12.84 -18.39 27.28
N ASN A 455 -12.27 -19.27 28.07
CA ASN A 455 -10.93 -19.08 28.63
C ASN A 455 -9.88 -19.93 27.92
N LEU A 456 -8.66 -19.38 27.82
CA LEU A 456 -7.48 -20.13 27.38
C LEU A 456 -6.36 -19.95 28.41
N GLN A 457 -5.87 -21.06 28.95
CA GLN A 457 -4.71 -21.06 29.81
C GLN A 457 -3.45 -21.23 28.95
N LEU A 458 -2.53 -20.26 29.04
CA LEU A 458 -1.21 -20.33 28.42
C LEU A 458 -0.18 -20.42 29.55
N LEU A 459 0.71 -21.39 29.47
CA LEU A 459 1.78 -21.59 30.46
C LEU A 459 3.01 -20.77 30.07
N ASP A 460 3.85 -20.46 31.04
CA ASP A 460 5.14 -19.78 30.88
C ASP A 460 5.06 -18.32 30.34
N LEU A 461 3.98 -17.61 30.66
CA LEU A 461 3.84 -16.17 30.32
C LEU A 461 4.54 -15.25 31.32
N PHE A 462 5.19 -15.77 32.33
CA PHE A 462 5.81 -15.01 33.41
C PHE A 462 6.86 -14.02 32.90
N ASN A 463 6.71 -12.75 33.23
CA ASN A 463 7.57 -11.65 32.78
C ASN A 463 7.66 -11.45 31.25
N GLN A 464 6.75 -12.03 30.47
CA GLN A 464 6.79 -11.95 29.01
C GLN A 464 6.04 -10.75 28.44
N GLY A 465 5.34 -9.94 29.25
CA GLY A 465 4.57 -8.79 28.78
C GLY A 465 3.41 -9.19 27.84
N PHE A 466 2.77 -10.35 28.08
CA PHE A 466 1.65 -10.86 27.28
C PHE A 466 0.50 -9.85 27.23
N GLY A 467 0.09 -9.43 26.03
CA GLY A 467 -0.90 -8.37 25.81
C GLY A 467 -0.29 -6.99 25.58
N GLY A 468 1.04 -6.85 25.50
CA GLY A 468 1.73 -5.58 25.21
C GLY A 468 1.62 -5.10 23.78
N GLY A 469 1.21 -5.98 22.87
CA GLY A 469 0.79 -5.66 21.50
C GLY A 469 -0.30 -6.65 21.11
N ILE A 470 -1.37 -6.16 20.50
CA ILE A 470 -2.52 -6.99 20.15
C ILE A 470 -3.07 -6.57 18.80
N ALA A 471 -3.48 -7.55 18.01
CA ALA A 471 -4.15 -7.33 16.73
C ALA A 471 -5.25 -8.37 16.54
N LEU A 472 -6.44 -7.91 16.12
CA LEU A 472 -7.60 -8.73 15.80
C LEU A 472 -7.81 -8.73 14.27
N ASN A 473 -8.17 -9.86 13.68
CA ASN A 473 -8.54 -9.88 12.27
C ASN A 473 -9.95 -9.31 12.06
N SER A 474 -10.30 -9.05 10.81
CA SER A 474 -11.52 -8.33 10.43
C SER A 474 -12.83 -8.97 10.89
N ASP A 475 -12.89 -10.29 11.07
CA ASP A 475 -14.10 -11.00 11.51
C ASP A 475 -14.07 -11.42 12.99
N GLY A 476 -13.01 -11.03 13.74
CA GLY A 476 -12.88 -11.37 15.16
C GLY A 476 -12.49 -12.83 15.44
N SER A 477 -12.26 -13.68 14.43
CA SER A 477 -11.98 -15.11 14.62
C SER A 477 -10.53 -15.45 14.93
N ARG A 478 -9.59 -14.49 14.80
CA ARG A 478 -8.16 -14.70 15.03
C ARG A 478 -7.52 -13.47 15.65
N MET A 479 -6.59 -13.69 16.54
CA MET A 479 -5.77 -12.60 17.07
C MET A 479 -4.30 -12.98 17.17
N ALA A 480 -3.44 -11.96 17.15
CA ALA A 480 -2.02 -12.04 17.45
C ALA A 480 -1.74 -11.26 18.72
N VAL A 481 -0.97 -11.82 19.64
CA VAL A 481 -0.62 -11.18 20.91
C VAL A 481 0.89 -11.21 21.06
N ALA A 482 1.50 -10.04 21.23
CA ALA A 482 2.94 -9.91 21.41
C ALA A 482 3.36 -10.26 22.83
N VAL A 483 4.53 -10.87 22.94
CA VAL A 483 5.32 -11.09 24.14
C VAL A 483 6.74 -10.60 23.92
N LEU A 484 7.56 -10.50 24.95
CA LEU A 484 8.94 -10.00 24.81
C LEU A 484 9.78 -10.80 23.80
N GLU A 485 9.58 -12.10 23.69
CA GLU A 485 10.41 -12.97 22.85
C GLU A 485 9.66 -13.57 21.65
N GLY A 486 8.43 -13.13 21.35
CA GLY A 486 7.66 -13.70 20.25
C GLY A 486 6.23 -13.18 20.10
N ILE A 487 5.43 -13.95 19.39
CA ILE A 487 4.01 -13.66 19.14
C ILE A 487 3.21 -14.94 19.35
N HIS A 488 2.17 -14.89 20.16
CA HIS A 488 1.15 -15.92 20.22
C HIS A 488 0.08 -15.67 19.15
N LEU A 489 -0.24 -16.70 18.38
CA LEU A 489 -1.31 -16.70 17.40
C LEU A 489 -2.46 -17.51 17.96
N ILE A 490 -3.60 -16.91 18.16
CA ILE A 490 -4.77 -17.51 18.78
C ILE A 490 -5.92 -17.49 17.78
N SER A 491 -6.58 -18.64 17.63
CA SER A 491 -7.78 -18.77 16.82
C SER A 491 -8.98 -19.14 17.68
N PHE A 492 -10.16 -18.70 17.24
CA PHE A 492 -11.44 -19.04 17.83
C PHE A 492 -12.23 -19.93 16.87
N SER A 493 -13.08 -20.79 17.37
CA SER A 493 -13.91 -21.67 16.53
C SER A 493 -14.97 -20.91 15.73
N ASP A 494 -15.30 -19.70 16.17
CA ASP A 494 -16.23 -18.77 15.51
C ASP A 494 -15.92 -17.30 15.85
N THR A 495 -16.71 -16.40 15.30
CA THR A 495 -16.61 -14.95 15.53
C THR A 495 -17.10 -14.50 16.91
N ASN A 496 -17.61 -15.40 17.77
CA ASN A 496 -18.04 -15.11 19.15
C ASN A 496 -16.98 -15.40 20.20
N PHE A 497 -15.70 -15.51 19.78
CA PHE A 497 -14.58 -15.89 20.62
C PHE A 497 -14.69 -17.28 21.28
N THR A 498 -15.42 -18.21 20.62
CA THR A 498 -15.66 -19.53 21.16
C THR A 498 -14.44 -20.43 21.03
N SER A 499 -14.18 -21.24 22.07
CA SER A 499 -13.11 -22.26 22.09
C SER A 499 -11.75 -21.74 21.58
N PRO A 500 -11.10 -20.77 22.26
CA PRO A 500 -9.79 -20.26 21.86
C PRO A 500 -8.72 -21.37 21.89
N THR A 501 -7.85 -21.40 20.86
CA THR A 501 -6.76 -22.38 20.71
C THR A 501 -5.46 -21.72 20.21
#